data_4dcc27f71d00e8eec710c279045cb650
#
_entry.id   4dcc27f71d00e8eec710c279045cb650
#
_cell.length_a   1.000
_cell.length_b   1.000
_cell.length_c   1.000
_cell.angle_alpha   90.00
_cell.angle_beta   90.00
_cell.angle_gamma   90.00
#
_symmetry.space_group_name_H-M   'P 1'
#
loop_
_entity.id
_entity.type
_entity.pdbx_description
1 polymer ?
#
loop_
_entity_poly.entity_id
_entity_poly.type
_entity_poly.pdbx_seq_one_letter_code
_entity_poly.pdbx_strand_id
1 'polypeptide(L)'
;MDRKRRISRVDVQVSIVTAVLVTTALICVYFFNYFITHEDMINSLKERSHSIYQYVDDYVDKTTFQNTEALTRDNPAYIRMKEKLEEVKASTNVRYLYTAEKNIQGEYVYLVDGLPYDSSDFRNPGDKIEEEIIPELTAALHDKIILPNQIKNTEWGPIFISYFPIHKGNEVVGVLGIEFDATHQYRAFQIIRIGTPI
;
A
#
# COMPACT_ATOMS: atom_id res chain seq x y z
N MET A 1 -55.73 37.23 17.15
CA MET A 1 -56.56 36.00 17.13
C MET A 1 -55.62 34.84 16.72
N ASP A 2 -55.01 34.22 17.68
CA ASP A 2 -53.94 33.25 17.47
C ASP A 2 -54.54 31.85 17.33
N ARG A 3 -54.61 31.37 16.10
CA ARG A 3 -55.15 30.03 15.76
C ARG A 3 -54.03 28.99 16.00
N LYS A 4 -53.86 28.52 17.25
CA LYS A 4 -53.05 27.37 17.57
C LYS A 4 -53.55 26.16 16.74
N ARG A 5 -52.84 25.82 15.63
CA ARG A 5 -53.08 24.61 14.86
C ARG A 5 -52.90 23.40 15.80
N ARG A 6 -53.97 22.72 16.13
CA ARG A 6 -53.93 21.45 16.86
C ARG A 6 -53.31 20.41 15.95
N ILE A 7 -52.05 20.01 16.24
CA ILE A 7 -51.37 18.95 15.50
C ILE A 7 -52.21 17.66 15.69
N SER A 8 -52.66 17.07 14.57
CA SER A 8 -53.45 15.85 14.63
C SER A 8 -52.52 14.62 14.85
N ARG A 9 -53.07 13.53 15.43
CA ARG A 9 -52.33 12.25 15.58
C ARG A 9 -51.76 11.75 14.24
N VAL A 10 -52.47 11.99 13.17
CA VAL A 10 -52.06 11.59 11.80
C VAL A 10 -50.85 12.42 11.34
N ASP A 11 -50.81 13.75 11.64
CA ASP A 11 -49.67 14.58 11.26
C ASP A 11 -48.40 14.12 11.94
N VAL A 12 -48.49 13.71 13.23
CA VAL A 12 -47.37 13.17 13.97
C VAL A 12 -46.90 11.82 13.41
N GLN A 13 -47.81 10.91 13.07
CA GLN A 13 -47.48 9.61 12.51
C GLN A 13 -46.80 9.77 11.11
N VAL A 14 -47.34 10.61 10.25
CA VAL A 14 -46.72 10.90 8.95
C VAL A 14 -45.33 11.49 9.10
N SER A 15 -45.16 12.45 10.04
CA SER A 15 -43.84 13.04 10.29
C SER A 15 -42.81 12.02 10.79
N ILE A 16 -43.20 11.10 11.67
CA ILE A 16 -42.31 10.04 12.17
C ILE A 16 -41.93 9.09 11.03
N VAL A 17 -42.88 8.61 10.25
CA VAL A 17 -42.61 7.72 9.12
C VAL A 17 -41.69 8.37 8.09
N THR A 18 -41.96 9.63 7.75
CA THR A 18 -41.09 10.39 6.83
C THR A 18 -39.70 10.56 7.39
N ALA A 19 -39.56 10.90 8.67
CA ALA A 19 -38.26 11.04 9.32
C ALA A 19 -37.46 9.72 9.29
N VAL A 20 -38.11 8.58 9.60
CA VAL A 20 -37.48 7.27 9.55
C VAL A 20 -37.03 6.92 8.13
N LEU A 21 -37.87 7.13 7.12
CA LEU A 21 -37.52 6.87 5.71
C LEU A 21 -36.34 7.71 5.25
N VAL A 22 -36.35 9.01 5.55
CA VAL A 22 -35.26 9.93 5.18
C VAL A 22 -33.96 9.54 5.88
N THR A 23 -34.03 9.23 7.19
CA THR A 23 -32.83 8.80 7.95
C THR A 23 -32.26 7.50 7.39
N THR A 24 -33.12 6.52 7.09
CA THR A 24 -32.68 5.25 6.49
C THR A 24 -32.03 5.47 5.13
N ALA A 25 -32.62 6.31 4.28
CA ALA A 25 -32.06 6.64 2.96
C ALA A 25 -30.67 7.31 3.11
N LEU A 26 -30.51 8.26 4.02
CA LEU A 26 -29.23 8.92 4.29
C LEU A 26 -28.17 7.94 4.78
N ILE A 27 -28.53 7.00 5.66
CA ILE A 27 -27.64 5.95 6.13
C ILE A 27 -27.20 5.05 4.96
N CYS A 28 -28.13 4.62 4.11
CA CYS A 28 -27.81 3.82 2.93
C CYS A 28 -26.86 4.56 1.97
N VAL A 29 -27.13 5.83 1.67
CA VAL A 29 -26.26 6.66 0.81
C VAL A 29 -24.88 6.81 1.43
N TYR A 30 -24.80 7.02 2.74
CA TYR A 30 -23.54 7.12 3.46
C TYR A 30 -22.69 5.84 3.34
N PHE A 31 -23.25 4.67 3.61
CA PHE A 31 -22.54 3.40 3.48
C PHE A 31 -22.14 3.11 2.03
N PHE A 32 -23.01 3.38 1.08
CA PHE A 32 -22.71 3.19 -0.34
C PHE A 32 -21.51 4.04 -0.79
N ASN A 33 -21.50 5.33 -0.45
CA ASN A 33 -20.36 6.21 -0.75
C ASN A 33 -19.08 5.75 -0.04
N TYR A 34 -19.19 5.28 1.21
CA TYR A 34 -18.04 4.77 1.95
C TYR A 34 -17.39 3.59 1.24
N PHE A 35 -18.18 2.59 0.84
CA PHE A 35 -17.65 1.39 0.18
C PHE A 35 -17.02 1.72 -1.16
N ILE A 36 -17.66 2.56 -1.98
CA ILE A 36 -17.11 2.98 -3.28
C ILE A 36 -15.79 3.72 -3.07
N THR A 37 -15.77 4.74 -2.21
CA THR A 37 -14.55 5.53 -1.99
C THR A 37 -13.39 4.69 -1.46
N HIS A 38 -13.68 3.70 -0.60
CA HIS A 38 -12.66 2.78 -0.09
C HIS A 38 -12.09 1.91 -1.21
N GLU A 39 -12.96 1.32 -2.03
CA GLU A 39 -12.55 0.46 -3.15
C GLU A 39 -11.75 1.23 -4.20
N ASP A 40 -12.23 2.41 -4.60
CA ASP A 40 -11.55 3.28 -5.56
C ASP A 40 -10.15 3.68 -5.08
N MET A 41 -10.01 3.99 -3.79
CA MET A 41 -8.71 4.34 -3.22
C MET A 41 -7.74 3.16 -3.23
N ILE A 42 -8.17 1.97 -2.81
CA ILE A 42 -7.33 0.76 -2.85
C ILE A 42 -6.93 0.43 -4.29
N ASN A 43 -7.86 0.51 -5.23
CA ASN A 43 -7.59 0.26 -6.64
C ASN A 43 -6.61 1.29 -7.22
N SER A 44 -6.73 2.56 -6.85
CA SER A 44 -5.76 3.59 -7.24
C SER A 44 -4.34 3.29 -6.73
N LEU A 45 -4.20 2.80 -5.49
CA LEU A 45 -2.88 2.39 -4.95
C LEU A 45 -2.32 1.18 -5.71
N LYS A 46 -3.17 0.19 -6.06
CA LYS A 46 -2.76 -0.96 -6.87
C LYS A 46 -2.28 -0.56 -8.26
N GLU A 47 -3.03 0.29 -8.94
CA GLU A 47 -2.67 0.79 -10.29
C GLU A 47 -1.37 1.58 -10.27
N ARG A 48 -1.18 2.43 -9.26
CA ARG A 48 0.07 3.18 -9.08
C ARG A 48 1.24 2.23 -8.81
N SER A 49 1.07 1.23 -7.93
CA SER A 49 2.09 0.21 -7.68
C SER A 49 2.49 -0.51 -8.96
N HIS A 50 1.49 -0.92 -9.75
CA HIS A 50 1.74 -1.62 -11.02
C HIS A 50 2.48 -0.74 -12.03
N SER A 51 2.12 0.53 -12.15
CA SER A 51 2.80 1.48 -13.04
C SER A 51 4.25 1.72 -12.63
N ILE A 52 4.51 1.84 -11.32
CA ILE A 52 5.87 1.97 -10.79
C ILE A 52 6.68 0.71 -11.06
N TYR A 53 6.11 -0.47 -10.82
CA TYR A 53 6.76 -1.73 -11.12
C TYR A 53 7.16 -1.83 -12.60
N GLN A 54 6.24 -1.58 -13.53
CA GLN A 54 6.53 -1.62 -14.96
C GLN A 54 7.69 -0.70 -15.34
N TYR A 55 7.68 0.54 -14.79
CA TYR A 55 8.74 1.49 -15.06
C TYR A 55 10.08 1.06 -14.48
N VAL A 56 10.12 0.53 -13.25
CA VAL A 56 11.34 0.11 -12.59
C VAL A 56 11.90 -1.18 -13.21
N ASP A 57 11.05 -2.15 -13.56
CA ASP A 57 11.48 -3.44 -14.10
C ASP A 57 12.30 -3.31 -15.39
N ASP A 58 12.04 -2.28 -16.19
CA ASP A 58 12.82 -1.98 -17.41
C ASP A 58 14.26 -1.53 -17.10
N TYR A 59 14.51 -0.99 -15.91
CA TYR A 59 15.82 -0.46 -15.51
C TYR A 59 16.59 -1.37 -14.55
N VAL A 60 15.94 -2.39 -13.99
CA VAL A 60 16.57 -3.32 -13.05
C VAL A 60 17.58 -4.19 -13.79
N ASP A 61 18.85 -4.10 -13.37
CA ASP A 61 19.87 -5.03 -13.85
C ASP A 61 19.68 -6.39 -13.18
N LYS A 62 18.98 -7.27 -13.88
CA LYS A 62 18.58 -8.61 -13.38
C LYS A 62 19.76 -9.56 -13.17
N THR A 63 20.97 -9.18 -13.61
CA THR A 63 22.17 -9.96 -13.35
C THR A 63 22.73 -9.77 -11.95
N THR A 64 22.39 -8.67 -11.29
CA THR A 64 22.86 -8.36 -9.92
C THR A 64 22.25 -9.29 -8.88
N PHE A 65 21.02 -9.79 -9.12
CA PHE A 65 20.32 -10.72 -8.20
C PHE A 65 20.95 -12.10 -8.09
N GLN A 66 21.80 -12.48 -9.01
CA GLN A 66 22.45 -13.81 -8.99
C GLN A 66 23.83 -13.79 -8.31
N ASN A 67 24.29 -12.63 -7.87
CA ASN A 67 25.63 -12.47 -7.29
C ASN A 67 25.62 -11.46 -6.14
N THR A 68 24.75 -11.69 -5.17
CA THR A 68 24.48 -10.79 -4.04
C THR A 68 25.69 -10.48 -3.18
N GLU A 69 26.63 -11.45 -3.03
CA GLU A 69 27.88 -11.27 -2.26
C GLU A 69 28.80 -10.22 -2.90
N ALA A 70 28.68 -10.02 -4.23
CA ALA A 70 29.44 -9.01 -4.96
C ALA A 70 28.72 -7.65 -5.03
N LEU A 71 27.45 -7.55 -4.55
CA LEU A 71 26.67 -6.33 -4.62
C LEU A 71 27.02 -5.40 -3.45
N THR A 72 28.19 -4.78 -3.52
CA THR A 72 28.63 -3.75 -2.59
C THR A 72 28.20 -2.37 -3.05
N ARG A 73 28.21 -1.39 -2.14
CA ARG A 73 27.88 0.02 -2.45
C ARG A 73 28.72 0.64 -3.57
N ASP A 74 29.93 0.11 -3.79
CA ASP A 74 30.87 0.57 -4.83
C ASP A 74 30.65 -0.12 -6.18
N ASN A 75 29.74 -1.10 -6.24
CA ASN A 75 29.45 -1.81 -7.49
C ASN A 75 28.66 -0.88 -8.45
N PRO A 76 29.15 -0.68 -9.69
CA PRO A 76 28.47 0.22 -10.64
C PRO A 76 27.01 -0.15 -10.96
N ALA A 77 26.66 -1.45 -10.91
CA ALA A 77 25.30 -1.89 -11.12
C ALA A 77 24.40 -1.52 -9.93
N TYR A 78 24.92 -1.65 -8.69
CA TYR A 78 24.24 -1.19 -7.50
C TYR A 78 23.98 0.32 -7.55
N ILE A 79 25.01 1.12 -7.87
CA ILE A 79 24.90 2.59 -7.92
C ILE A 79 23.82 3.01 -8.91
N ARG A 80 23.84 2.48 -10.13
CA ARG A 80 22.81 2.80 -11.15
C ARG A 80 21.39 2.44 -10.69
N MET A 81 21.22 1.28 -10.08
CA MET A 81 19.91 0.84 -9.60
C MET A 81 19.45 1.72 -8.41
N LYS A 82 20.37 2.04 -7.50
CA LYS A 82 20.13 2.93 -6.37
C LYS A 82 19.66 4.32 -6.82
N GLU A 83 20.40 4.96 -7.73
CA GLU A 83 20.03 6.26 -8.31
C GLU A 83 18.66 6.22 -8.96
N LYS A 84 18.33 5.11 -9.66
CA LYS A 84 17.03 4.95 -10.31
C LYS A 84 15.90 4.80 -9.31
N LEU A 85 16.07 4.00 -8.26
CA LEU A 85 15.06 3.85 -7.21
C LEU A 85 14.85 5.18 -6.45
N GLU A 86 15.90 5.95 -6.18
CA GLU A 86 15.81 7.29 -5.58
C GLU A 86 15.01 8.25 -6.46
N GLU A 87 15.30 8.29 -7.77
CA GLU A 87 14.58 9.13 -8.74
C GLU A 87 13.07 8.78 -8.76
N VAL A 88 12.75 7.49 -8.87
CA VAL A 88 11.37 7.02 -8.88
C VAL A 88 10.66 7.36 -7.57
N LYS A 89 11.31 7.10 -6.43
CA LYS A 89 10.78 7.43 -5.11
C LYS A 89 10.48 8.93 -4.98
N ALA A 90 11.41 9.79 -5.41
CA ALA A 90 11.24 11.25 -5.34
C ALA A 90 10.08 11.75 -6.21
N SER A 91 9.81 11.09 -7.34
CA SER A 91 8.76 11.50 -8.31
C SER A 91 7.38 10.92 -8.01
N THR A 92 7.27 9.82 -7.23
CA THR A 92 6.04 9.05 -7.08
C THR A 92 5.38 9.14 -5.71
N ASN A 93 6.01 9.83 -4.75
CA ASN A 93 5.56 9.92 -3.35
C ASN A 93 5.39 8.54 -2.67
N VAL A 94 6.21 7.56 -3.07
CA VAL A 94 6.33 6.26 -2.41
C VAL A 94 7.13 6.45 -1.13
N ARG A 95 6.72 5.81 -0.04
CA ARG A 95 7.42 5.87 1.23
C ARG A 95 8.70 5.04 1.20
N TYR A 96 8.58 3.77 0.79
CA TYR A 96 9.70 2.84 0.62
C TYR A 96 9.63 2.18 -0.76
N LEU A 97 10.77 2.09 -1.41
CA LEU A 97 10.95 1.43 -2.70
C LEU A 97 12.28 0.69 -2.67
N TYR A 98 12.24 -0.63 -2.71
CA TYR A 98 13.42 -1.45 -2.54
C TYR A 98 13.33 -2.75 -3.33
N THR A 99 14.47 -3.37 -3.52
CA THR A 99 14.55 -4.74 -4.04
C THR A 99 15.03 -5.69 -2.96
N ALA A 100 14.54 -6.92 -3.01
CA ALA A 100 14.84 -7.97 -2.06
C ALA A 100 14.98 -9.31 -2.75
N GLU A 101 15.70 -10.24 -2.11
CA GLU A 101 15.83 -11.62 -2.60
C GLU A 101 15.97 -12.61 -1.43
N LYS A 102 16.07 -13.88 -1.78
CA LYS A 102 16.54 -14.93 -0.87
C LYS A 102 17.96 -15.29 -1.25
N ASN A 103 18.93 -15.04 -0.33
CA ASN A 103 20.33 -15.31 -0.56
C ASN A 103 20.66 -16.82 -0.57
N ILE A 104 21.90 -17.18 -0.89
CA ILE A 104 22.36 -18.58 -0.94
C ILE A 104 22.30 -19.30 0.40
N GLN A 105 22.31 -18.56 1.52
CA GLN A 105 22.14 -19.09 2.88
C GLN A 105 20.66 -19.35 3.22
N GLY A 106 19.75 -18.95 2.33
CA GLY A 106 18.32 -19.09 2.53
C GLY A 106 17.68 -17.95 3.35
N GLU A 107 18.40 -16.86 3.59
CA GLU A 107 17.92 -15.69 4.31
C GLU A 107 17.29 -14.68 3.33
N TYR A 108 16.25 -13.99 3.80
CA TYR A 108 15.62 -12.90 3.05
C TYR A 108 16.37 -11.59 3.35
N VAL A 109 16.87 -10.94 2.30
CA VAL A 109 17.74 -9.77 2.42
C VAL A 109 17.34 -8.65 1.48
N TYR A 110 17.59 -7.42 1.91
CA TYR A 110 17.54 -6.26 1.04
C TYR A 110 18.71 -6.27 0.06
N LEU A 111 18.47 -5.82 -1.16
CA LEU A 111 19.52 -5.64 -2.16
C LEU A 111 19.81 -4.17 -2.42
N VAL A 112 18.81 -3.43 -2.90
CA VAL A 112 18.92 -2.01 -3.17
C VAL A 112 17.72 -1.30 -2.57
N ASP A 113 17.99 -0.27 -1.76
CA ASP A 113 16.98 0.57 -1.14
C ASP A 113 16.98 1.96 -1.81
N GLY A 114 15.80 2.47 -2.17
CA GLY A 114 15.59 3.79 -2.75
C GLY A 114 15.64 4.95 -1.75
N LEU A 115 15.91 4.71 -0.46
CA LEU A 115 16.10 5.76 0.53
C LEU A 115 17.50 6.39 0.41
N PRO A 116 17.65 7.69 0.71
CA PRO A 116 18.98 8.31 0.87
C PRO A 116 19.84 7.59 1.91
N TYR A 117 21.16 7.58 1.71
CA TYR A 117 22.09 6.88 2.61
C TYR A 117 22.11 7.41 4.06
N ASP A 118 21.71 8.66 4.26
CA ASP A 118 21.60 9.30 5.59
C ASP A 118 20.23 9.12 6.26
N SER A 119 19.32 8.41 5.62
CA SER A 119 18.03 8.06 6.22
C SER A 119 18.21 7.04 7.35
N SER A 120 17.50 7.25 8.47
CA SER A 120 17.47 6.30 9.60
C SER A 120 16.93 4.92 9.22
N ASP A 121 16.07 4.89 8.22
CA ASP A 121 15.37 3.68 7.76
C ASP A 121 16.09 2.99 6.60
N PHE A 122 17.22 3.55 6.13
CA PHE A 122 17.96 2.99 5.00
C PHE A 122 18.48 1.59 5.29
N ARG A 123 18.31 0.68 4.33
CA ARG A 123 18.79 -0.71 4.37
C ARG A 123 19.96 -0.92 3.42
N ASN A 124 21.02 -1.54 3.97
CA ASN A 124 22.19 -1.92 3.17
C ASN A 124 21.94 -3.22 2.39
N PRO A 125 22.69 -3.46 1.30
CA PRO A 125 22.72 -4.78 0.70
C PRO A 125 23.11 -5.84 1.74
N GLY A 126 22.29 -6.89 1.83
CA GLY A 126 22.46 -7.98 2.78
C GLY A 126 21.82 -7.77 4.16
N ASP A 127 21.26 -6.60 4.46
CA ASP A 127 20.46 -6.42 5.68
C ASP A 127 19.24 -7.35 5.63
N LYS A 128 18.91 -7.95 6.78
CA LYS A 128 17.80 -8.90 6.89
C LYS A 128 16.45 -8.20 6.78
N ILE A 129 15.55 -8.87 6.09
CA ILE A 129 14.14 -8.48 5.98
C ILE A 129 13.43 -8.75 7.31
N GLU A 130 12.52 -7.87 7.69
CA GLU A 130 11.66 -8.00 8.86
C GLU A 130 10.72 -9.21 8.76
N GLU A 131 10.58 -9.97 9.84
CA GLU A 131 9.82 -11.23 9.86
C GLU A 131 8.36 -11.05 9.44
N GLU A 132 7.77 -9.90 9.74
CA GLU A 132 6.34 -9.63 9.47
C GLU A 132 5.99 -9.55 7.98
N ILE A 133 6.95 -9.27 7.10
CA ILE A 133 6.75 -9.16 5.65
C ILE A 133 7.27 -10.38 4.87
N ILE A 134 7.95 -11.31 5.52
CA ILE A 134 8.47 -12.55 4.89
C ILE A 134 7.38 -13.38 4.19
N PRO A 135 6.16 -13.56 4.73
CA PRO A 135 5.14 -14.36 4.06
C PRO A 135 4.76 -13.82 2.68
N GLU A 136 4.53 -12.51 2.57
CA GLU A 136 4.19 -11.84 1.31
C GLU A 136 5.36 -11.84 0.33
N LEU A 137 6.58 -11.58 0.85
CA LEU A 137 7.81 -11.63 0.06
C LEU A 137 8.06 -13.04 -0.49
N THR A 138 7.86 -14.07 0.33
CA THR A 138 7.96 -15.47 -0.09
C THR A 138 6.98 -15.79 -1.21
N ALA A 139 5.73 -15.32 -1.10
CA ALA A 139 4.73 -15.52 -2.15
C ALA A 139 5.14 -14.83 -3.46
N ALA A 140 5.74 -13.63 -3.38
CA ALA A 140 6.24 -12.92 -4.56
C ALA A 140 7.44 -13.64 -5.20
N LEU A 141 8.35 -14.21 -4.42
CA LEU A 141 9.44 -15.06 -4.93
C LEU A 141 8.94 -16.36 -5.59
N HIS A 142 7.69 -16.77 -5.31
CA HIS A 142 7.01 -17.88 -5.99
C HIS A 142 6.09 -17.38 -7.13
N ASP A 143 6.46 -16.28 -7.76
CA ASP A 143 5.81 -15.72 -8.94
C ASP A 143 4.38 -15.22 -8.71
N LYS A 144 4.08 -14.70 -7.51
CA LYS A 144 2.78 -14.09 -7.20
C LYS A 144 2.92 -12.59 -7.05
N ILE A 145 2.17 -11.83 -7.83
CA ILE A 145 2.00 -10.39 -7.59
C ILE A 145 1.15 -10.21 -6.32
N ILE A 146 1.67 -9.47 -5.35
CA ILE A 146 0.98 -9.17 -4.09
C ILE A 146 0.46 -7.74 -4.14
N LEU A 147 -0.86 -7.62 -4.29
CA LEU A 147 -1.61 -6.37 -4.27
C LEU A 147 -2.73 -6.50 -3.23
N PRO A 148 -2.53 -6.05 -1.99
CA PRO A 148 -3.49 -6.25 -0.91
C PRO A 148 -4.79 -5.45 -1.13
N ASN A 149 -5.88 -5.92 -0.50
CA ASN A 149 -7.17 -5.24 -0.52
C ASN A 149 -7.40 -4.33 0.69
N GLN A 150 -6.36 -4.13 1.51
CA GLN A 150 -6.46 -3.34 2.74
C GLN A 150 -5.11 -2.73 3.11
N ILE A 151 -5.17 -1.64 3.89
CA ILE A 151 -4.01 -1.00 4.48
C ILE A 151 -3.57 -1.81 5.71
N LYS A 152 -2.28 -2.14 5.80
CA LYS A 152 -1.67 -2.82 6.95
C LYS A 152 -1.20 -1.75 7.94
N ASN A 153 -1.52 -1.94 9.23
CA ASN A 153 -0.99 -1.08 10.29
C ASN A 153 0.27 -1.76 10.86
N THR A 154 1.41 -1.16 10.61
CA THR A 154 2.73 -1.65 11.02
C THR A 154 3.30 -0.79 12.14
N GLU A 155 4.45 -1.15 12.68
CA GLU A 155 5.17 -0.32 13.66
C GLU A 155 5.59 1.05 13.08
N TRP A 156 5.76 1.15 11.76
CA TRP A 156 6.02 2.42 11.04
C TRP A 156 4.74 3.19 10.67
N GLY A 157 3.57 2.71 11.10
CA GLY A 157 2.25 3.29 10.81
C GLY A 157 1.47 2.56 9.73
N PRO A 158 0.35 3.15 9.28
CA PRO A 158 -0.48 2.58 8.23
C PRO A 158 0.20 2.62 6.86
N ILE A 159 0.43 1.46 6.24
CA ILE A 159 1.14 1.32 4.98
C ILE A 159 0.33 0.44 4.01
N PHE A 160 0.34 0.79 2.73
CA PHE A 160 -0.11 -0.09 1.65
C PHE A 160 1.13 -0.69 0.98
N ILE A 161 1.34 -2.00 1.12
CA ILE A 161 2.53 -2.71 0.69
C ILE A 161 2.21 -3.58 -0.50
N SER A 162 2.97 -3.45 -1.59
CA SER A 162 2.86 -4.27 -2.80
C SER A 162 4.18 -4.95 -3.10
N TYR A 163 4.13 -6.19 -3.57
CA TYR A 163 5.32 -6.93 -4.02
C TYR A 163 5.14 -7.45 -5.43
N PHE A 164 6.18 -7.28 -6.23
CA PHE A 164 6.22 -7.71 -7.61
C PHE A 164 7.45 -8.58 -7.87
N PRO A 165 7.29 -9.78 -8.46
CA PRO A 165 8.42 -10.61 -8.83
C PRO A 165 9.27 -9.95 -9.93
N ILE A 166 10.59 -10.02 -9.81
CA ILE A 166 11.55 -9.59 -10.82
C ILE A 166 12.03 -10.82 -11.55
N HIS A 167 11.82 -10.84 -12.88
CA HIS A 167 12.13 -11.99 -13.70
C HIS A 167 13.41 -11.81 -14.52
N LYS A 168 14.18 -12.89 -14.62
CA LYS A 168 15.24 -13.06 -15.60
C LYS A 168 14.89 -14.26 -16.50
N GLY A 169 14.37 -13.98 -17.67
CA GLY A 169 13.74 -15.03 -18.49
C GLY A 169 12.49 -15.58 -17.80
N ASN A 170 12.48 -16.87 -17.51
CA ASN A 170 11.36 -17.56 -16.83
C ASN A 170 11.59 -17.77 -15.32
N GLU A 171 12.67 -17.24 -14.77
CA GLU A 171 13.03 -17.41 -13.37
C GLU A 171 12.79 -16.12 -12.59
N VAL A 172 12.19 -16.23 -11.41
CA VAL A 172 12.09 -15.12 -10.44
C VAL A 172 13.42 -15.03 -9.71
N VAL A 173 14.11 -13.91 -9.90
CA VAL A 173 15.43 -13.66 -9.29
C VAL A 173 15.39 -12.74 -8.09
N GLY A 174 14.28 -12.06 -7.87
CA GLY A 174 14.09 -11.14 -6.75
C GLY A 174 12.70 -10.56 -6.72
N VAL A 175 12.48 -9.60 -5.85
CA VAL A 175 11.20 -8.92 -5.65
C VAL A 175 11.41 -7.41 -5.56
N LEU A 176 10.52 -6.65 -6.17
CA LEU A 176 10.38 -5.21 -5.95
C LEU A 176 9.30 -4.96 -4.89
N GLY A 177 9.68 -4.34 -3.78
CA GLY A 177 8.78 -3.85 -2.74
C GLY A 177 8.42 -2.38 -2.97
N ILE A 178 7.12 -2.06 -2.95
CA ILE A 178 6.58 -0.71 -3.12
C ILE A 178 5.63 -0.43 -1.97
N GLU A 179 5.91 0.59 -1.18
CA GLU A 179 5.14 0.92 0.02
C GLU A 179 4.70 2.38 0.00
N PHE A 180 3.38 2.60 0.09
CA PHE A 180 2.80 3.93 0.21
C PHE A 180 2.43 4.23 1.66
N ASP A 181 2.72 5.45 2.12
CA ASP A 181 2.15 5.97 3.35
C ASP A 181 0.63 6.11 3.18
N ALA A 182 -0.11 5.39 4.00
CA ALA A 182 -1.57 5.37 3.99
C ALA A 182 -2.18 6.02 5.25
N THR A 183 -1.40 6.82 5.98
CA THR A 183 -1.81 7.42 7.26
C THR A 183 -3.08 8.27 7.11
N HIS A 184 -3.17 9.09 6.06
CA HIS A 184 -4.35 9.94 5.84
C HIS A 184 -5.59 9.09 5.52
N GLN A 185 -5.45 8.10 4.66
CA GLN A 185 -6.50 7.18 4.26
C GLN A 185 -7.00 6.35 5.46
N TYR A 186 -6.07 5.81 6.23
CA TYR A 186 -6.38 5.03 7.42
C TYR A 186 -7.12 5.85 8.47
N ARG A 187 -6.70 7.10 8.72
CA ARG A 187 -7.40 8.01 9.65
C ARG A 187 -8.81 8.33 9.19
N ALA A 188 -9.01 8.61 7.90
CA ALA A 188 -10.33 8.87 7.35
C ALA A 188 -11.28 7.67 7.61
N PHE A 189 -10.80 6.43 7.42
CA PHE A 189 -11.60 5.23 7.71
C PHE A 189 -11.84 4.98 9.19
N GLN A 190 -10.87 5.27 10.05
CA GLN A 190 -11.06 5.14 11.50
C GLN A 190 -12.12 6.10 12.02
N ILE A 191 -12.15 7.35 11.57
CA ILE A 191 -13.16 8.33 11.96
C ILE A 191 -14.56 7.83 11.62
N ILE A 192 -14.72 7.25 10.43
CA ILE A 192 -16.00 6.71 9.96
C ILE A 192 -16.40 5.49 10.80
N ARG A 193 -15.45 4.60 11.12
CA ARG A 193 -15.68 3.41 11.94
C ARG A 193 -16.08 3.74 13.37
N ILE A 194 -15.51 4.79 13.97
CA ILE A 194 -15.85 5.22 15.35
C ILE A 194 -17.19 5.96 15.37
N GLY A 195 -17.59 6.61 14.29
CA GLY A 195 -18.87 7.31 14.16
C GLY A 195 -20.08 6.39 13.95
N THR A 196 -19.86 5.08 13.75
CA THR A 196 -20.93 4.07 13.69
C THR A 196 -20.93 3.28 15.02
N PRO A 197 -21.79 3.62 16.00
CA PRO A 197 -22.02 2.72 17.12
C PRO A 197 -22.68 1.43 16.58
N ILE A 198 -22.00 0.31 16.79
CA ILE A 198 -22.58 -1.04 16.61
C ILE A 198 -23.45 -1.35 17.81
#